data_d3073b6b7c387f8af0f856c119ca321d
#
_entry.id   d3073b6b7c387f8af0f856c119ca321d
#
_cell.length_a   1.000
_cell.length_b   1.000
_cell.length_c   1.000
_cell.angle_alpha   90.00
_cell.angle_beta   90.00
_cell.angle_gamma   90.00
#
_symmetry.space_group_name_H-M   'P 1'
#
loop_
_entity.id
_entity.type
_entity.pdbx_description
1 polymer ?
#
loop_
_entity_poly.entity_id
_entity_poly.type
_entity_poly.pdbx_seq_one_letter_code
_entity_poly.pdbx_strand_id
1 'polypeptide(L)' 'MNAQAVSFEYKGIAEGKYTEGVIEALDRDEASFKLREKKVIITSINIVKGQKIKK' A
#
# COMPACT_ATOMS: atom_id res chain seq x y z
N MET A 1 2.51 -10.89 -19.72
CA MET A 1 2.38 -10.42 -19.13
C MET A 1 2.18 -10.63 -17.89
N ASN A 2 2.84 -10.58 -17.11
CA ASN A 2 2.77 -10.81 -15.90
C ASN A 2 2.86 -9.70 -15.11
N ALA A 3 1.92 -8.96 -14.84
CA ALA A 3 2.00 -7.87 -13.99
C ALA A 3 1.92 -8.41 -12.62
N GLN A 4 2.93 -8.29 -11.85
CA GLN A 4 2.90 -8.80 -10.54
C GLN A 4 2.62 -7.73 -9.57
N ALA A 5 1.63 -7.87 -8.74
CA ALA A 5 1.32 -6.90 -7.73
C ALA A 5 2.39 -6.92 -6.65
N VAL A 6 2.68 -5.77 -6.11
CA VAL A 6 3.66 -5.61 -5.07
C VAL A 6 2.93 -5.17 -3.82
N SER A 7 3.39 -5.62 -2.67
CA SER A 7 2.77 -5.22 -1.42
C SER A 7 3.36 -3.91 -0.94
N PHE A 8 2.52 -3.02 -0.51
CA PHE A 8 2.95 -1.73 0.02
C PHE A 8 2.41 -1.60 1.44
N GLU A 9 3.26 -1.20 2.34
CA GLU A 9 2.85 -0.95 3.70
C GLU A 9 2.54 0.52 3.82
N TYR A 10 1.37 0.88 4.27
CA TYR A 10 0.98 2.27 4.32
C TYR A 10 0.56 2.67 5.72
N LYS A 11 0.68 3.94 6.00
CA LYS A 11 0.21 4.52 7.23
C LYS A 11 -0.47 5.83 6.88
N GLY A 12 -1.53 6.10 7.53
CA GLY A 12 -2.24 7.33 7.24
C GLY A 12 -3.40 7.56 8.18
N ILE A 13 -4.28 8.45 7.78
CA ILE A 13 -5.42 8.80 8.60
C ILE A 13 -6.68 8.62 7.79
N ALA A 14 -7.64 7.90 8.32
CA ALA A 14 -8.91 7.69 7.67
C ALA A 14 -10.00 8.06 8.63
N GLU A 15 -10.85 8.99 8.22
CA GLU A 15 -11.97 9.41 9.05
C GLU A 15 -11.49 9.90 10.41
N GLY A 16 -10.40 10.63 10.39
CA GLY A 16 -9.88 11.21 11.61
C GLY A 16 -9.15 10.24 12.52
N LYS A 17 -8.92 9.02 12.08
CA LYS A 17 -8.25 8.05 12.90
C LYS A 17 -7.04 7.51 12.21
N TYR A 18 -6.00 7.28 12.99
CA TYR A 18 -4.77 6.73 12.43
C TYR A 18 -5.04 5.29 11.98
N THR A 19 -4.55 4.96 10.83
CA THR A 19 -4.73 3.63 10.29
C THR A 19 -3.45 3.16 9.62
N GLU A 20 -3.23 1.87 9.56
CA GLU A 20 -2.09 1.33 8.87
C GLU A 20 -2.47 -0.04 8.34
N GLY A 21 -1.78 -0.48 7.34
CA GLY A 21 -2.07 -1.76 6.75
C GLY A 21 -1.19 -2.01 5.56
N VAL A 22 -1.56 -3.03 4.79
CA VAL A 22 -0.82 -3.40 3.61
C VAL A 22 -1.79 -3.48 2.44
N ILE A 23 -1.37 -2.98 1.31
CA ILE A 23 -2.21 -2.99 0.12
C ILE A 23 -1.37 -3.48 -1.05
N GLU A 24 -1.98 -4.19 -1.97
CA GLU A 24 -1.28 -4.68 -3.14
C GLU A 24 -1.60 -3.81 -4.33
N ALA A 25 -0.60 -3.47 -5.07
CA ALA A 25 -0.77 -2.63 -6.25
C ALA A 25 0.40 -2.86 -7.17
N LEU A 26 0.27 -2.42 -8.41
CA LEU A 26 1.35 -2.60 -9.36
C LEU A 26 2.47 -1.62 -9.11
N ASP A 27 2.17 -0.46 -8.60
CA ASP A 27 3.19 0.50 -8.27
C ASP A 27 2.65 1.46 -7.22
N ARG A 28 3.52 2.37 -6.81
CA ARG A 28 3.15 3.29 -5.74
C ARG A 28 1.98 4.19 -6.12
N ASP A 29 1.95 4.63 -7.36
CA ASP A 29 0.86 5.48 -7.78
C ASP A 29 -0.47 4.76 -7.67
N GLU A 30 -0.50 3.51 -8.08
CA GLU A 30 -1.73 2.76 -7.99
C GLU A 30 -2.09 2.54 -6.52
N ALA A 31 -1.11 2.27 -5.69
CA ALA A 31 -1.38 2.07 -4.27
C ALA A 31 -1.99 3.33 -3.67
N SER A 32 -1.41 4.48 -4.00
CA SER A 32 -1.95 5.74 -3.51
C SER A 32 -3.36 5.96 -4.00
N PHE A 33 -3.60 5.67 -5.25
CA PHE A 33 -4.92 5.88 -5.81
C PHE A 33 -5.95 5.02 -5.08
N LYS A 34 -5.61 3.76 -4.83
CA LYS A 34 -6.54 2.89 -4.14
C LYS A 34 -6.84 3.37 -2.73
N LEU A 35 -5.82 3.88 -2.07
CA LEU A 35 -6.03 4.37 -0.71
C LEU A 35 -6.86 5.64 -0.70
N ARG A 36 -6.67 6.48 -1.71
CA ARG A 36 -7.47 7.69 -1.77
C ARG A 36 -8.94 7.35 -1.99
N GLU A 37 -9.20 6.27 -2.72
CA GLU A 37 -10.58 5.88 -2.92
C GLU A 37 -11.20 5.42 -1.62
N LYS A 38 -10.38 4.99 -0.67
CA LYS A 38 -10.88 4.60 0.62
C LYS A 38 -10.86 5.77 1.58
N LYS A 39 -10.54 6.94 1.07
CA LYS A 39 -10.52 8.17 1.87
C LYS A 39 -9.45 8.13 2.94
N VAL A 40 -8.32 7.52 2.62
CA VAL A 40 -7.20 7.47 3.53
C VAL A 40 -6.21 8.56 3.12
N ILE A 41 -5.78 9.34 4.07
CA ILE A 41 -4.77 10.36 3.82
C ILE A 41 -3.45 9.73 4.18
N ILE A 42 -2.63 9.46 3.17
CA ILE A 42 -1.40 8.72 3.37
C ILE A 42 -0.34 9.61 3.96
N THR A 43 0.21 9.21 5.10
CA THR A 43 1.33 9.94 5.68
C THR A 43 2.64 9.22 5.37
N SER A 44 2.59 7.91 5.08
CA SER A 44 3.80 7.19 4.77
C SER A 44 3.42 5.95 3.96
N ILE A 45 4.24 5.60 2.99
CA ILE A 45 3.97 4.40 2.21
C ILE A 45 5.32 3.83 1.78
N ASN A 46 5.50 2.54 1.95
CA ASN A 46 6.75 1.88 1.63
C ASN A 46 6.49 0.56 0.95
N ILE A 47 7.42 0.14 0.14
CA ILE A 47 7.28 -1.12 -0.54
C ILE A 47 7.73 -2.22 0.40
N VAL A 48 6.98 -3.28 0.46
CA VAL A 48 7.32 -4.40 1.28
C VAL A 48 7.87 -5.47 0.38
N LYS A 49 9.19 -5.78 0.51
CA LYS A 49 9.71 -6.71 -0.36
C LYS A 49 9.63 -7.98 0.23
N GLY A 50 8.96 -8.56 0.46
CA GLY A 50 8.93 -9.65 1.01
C GLY A 50 8.88 -10.84 0.55
N GLN A 51 9.03 -11.29 0.06
CA GLN A 51 8.90 -12.27 -0.36
C GLN A 51 9.60 -13.11 -0.34
N LYS A 52 9.89 -13.49 -0.11
CA LYS A 52 10.57 -14.26 0.01
C LYS A 52 10.80 -15.26 0.31
N ILE A 53 11.11 -15.74 0.11
CA ILE A 53 11.37 -16.60 0.38
C ILE A 53 12.03 -17.37 0.60
N LYS A 54 12.56 -17.70 0.73
CA LYS A 54 13.18 -18.38 0.96
C LYS A 54 13.51 -19.27 1.10
N LYS A 55 13.81 -19.71 1.00
CA LYS A 55 14.29 -20.45 1.13
C LYS A 55 14.44 -20.94 1.11
#